data_146301284a4ce8c5f29a80d9cc7cea52
#
_entry.id   146301284a4ce8c5f29a80d9cc7cea52
#
_cell.length_a   1.000
_cell.length_b   1.000
_cell.length_c   1.000
_cell.angle_alpha   90.00
_cell.angle_beta   90.00
_cell.angle_gamma   90.00
#
_symmetry.space_group_name_H-M   'P 1'
#
loop_
_entity.id
_entity.type
_entity.pdbx_description
1 polymer ?
#
loop_
_entity_poly.entity_id
_entity_poly.type
_entity_poly.pdbx_seq_one_letter_code
_entity_poly.pdbx_strand_id
1 'polypeptide(L)'
;MKKDKTHIHWYPGHIAKAEKKLKEQLSLVDAVIEVVDARLPISSCYDNISGLLNGKPRFLLVNKSDLVDKNLLKPYIEELKKHFEIPVIVTEAKNNKDINTIVKKAIELSEPRIQALMAKGLLRRPARIMVVGLPNVGKSSII
;
A
#
# COMPACT_ATOMS: atom_id res chain seq x y z
N MET A 1 -8.33 -28.77 -16.07
CA MET A 1 -8.65 -27.59 -16.40
C MET A 1 -9.86 -26.99 -15.92
N LYS A 2 -10.86 -27.60 -15.66
CA LYS A 2 -11.99 -26.92 -15.26
C LYS A 2 -12.17 -26.93 -13.82
N LYS A 3 -11.37 -27.52 -13.05
CA LYS A 3 -11.60 -27.59 -11.69
C LYS A 3 -11.51 -26.29 -10.98
N ASP A 4 -10.69 -25.46 -11.34
CA ASP A 4 -10.50 -24.32 -10.53
C ASP A 4 -11.62 -23.39 -10.49
N LYS A 5 -12.52 -23.53 -11.37
CA LYS A 5 -13.61 -22.63 -11.34
C LYS A 5 -14.35 -22.68 -10.10
N THR A 6 -14.33 -23.73 -9.37
CA THR A 6 -15.09 -23.75 -8.13
C THR A 6 -14.63 -22.73 -7.14
N HIS A 7 -13.34 -22.43 -7.11
CA HIS A 7 -12.89 -21.40 -6.21
C HIS A 7 -13.25 -20.02 -6.68
N ILE A 8 -13.37 -19.86 -7.97
CA ILE A 8 -13.57 -18.56 -8.52
C ILE A 8 -15.02 -18.11 -8.45
N HIS A 9 -15.92 -19.06 -8.43
CA HIS A 9 -17.32 -18.76 -8.55
C HIS A 9 -17.89 -17.81 -7.53
N TRP A 10 -17.51 -17.92 -6.30
CA TRP A 10 -18.08 -17.05 -5.29
C TRP A 10 -17.26 -15.83 -4.99
N TYR A 11 -16.08 -15.71 -5.64
CA TYR A 11 -15.29 -14.51 -5.53
C TYR A 11 -15.54 -13.45 -6.58
N PRO A 12 -15.81 -13.73 -7.84
CA PRO A 12 -15.78 -12.71 -8.89
C PRO A 12 -16.65 -11.49 -8.61
N GLY A 13 -17.86 -11.68 -8.11
CA GLY A 13 -18.72 -10.55 -7.79
C GLY A 13 -18.22 -9.73 -6.62
N HIS A 14 -17.70 -10.38 -5.60
CA HIS A 14 -17.17 -9.69 -4.42
C HIS A 14 -15.89 -8.94 -4.72
N ILE A 15 -15.00 -9.53 -5.50
CA ILE A 15 -13.75 -8.89 -5.90
C ILE A 15 -14.02 -7.70 -6.80
N ALA A 16 -14.87 -7.85 -7.81
CA ALA A 16 -15.21 -6.77 -8.71
C ALA A 16 -15.83 -5.58 -7.97
N LYS A 17 -16.70 -5.86 -7.01
CA LYS A 17 -17.35 -4.83 -6.20
C LYS A 17 -16.33 -4.10 -5.32
N ALA A 18 -15.43 -4.84 -4.69
CA ALA A 18 -14.38 -4.27 -3.85
C ALA A 18 -13.42 -3.41 -4.68
N GLU A 19 -13.03 -3.88 -5.86
CA GLU A 19 -12.16 -3.13 -6.76
C GLU A 19 -12.82 -1.84 -7.26
N LYS A 20 -14.10 -1.89 -7.57
CA LYS A 20 -14.84 -0.71 -7.99
C LYS A 20 -14.89 0.32 -6.88
N LYS A 21 -15.18 -0.11 -5.65
CA LYS A 21 -15.20 0.77 -4.49
C LYS A 21 -13.83 1.38 -4.24
N LEU A 22 -12.78 0.58 -4.37
CA LEU A 22 -11.41 1.05 -4.22
C LEU A 22 -11.08 2.15 -5.25
N LYS A 23 -11.43 1.95 -6.51
CA LYS A 23 -11.21 2.95 -7.56
C LYS A 23 -11.95 4.25 -7.29
N GLU A 24 -13.18 4.16 -6.81
CA GLU A 24 -13.96 5.33 -6.44
C GLU A 24 -13.29 6.11 -5.31
N GLN A 25 -12.79 5.42 -4.31
CA GLN A 25 -12.12 6.04 -3.17
C GLN A 25 -10.74 6.61 -3.53
N LEU A 26 -10.05 5.98 -4.49
CA LEU A 26 -8.73 6.43 -4.93
C LEU A 26 -8.74 7.84 -5.51
N SER A 27 -9.83 8.24 -6.14
CA SER A 27 -9.93 9.59 -6.69
C SER A 27 -9.89 10.67 -5.60
N LEU A 28 -10.17 10.30 -4.36
CA LEU A 28 -10.26 11.23 -3.24
C LEU A 28 -8.95 11.36 -2.45
N VAL A 29 -7.99 10.49 -2.69
CA VAL A 29 -6.74 10.47 -1.91
C VAL A 29 -5.55 10.96 -2.73
N ASP A 30 -4.50 11.35 -2.02
CA ASP A 30 -3.29 11.93 -2.62
C ASP A 30 -2.16 10.92 -2.76
N ALA A 31 -2.13 9.91 -1.90
CA ALA A 31 -1.13 8.84 -1.95
C ALA A 31 -1.68 7.58 -1.29
N VAL A 32 -1.01 6.47 -1.53
CA VAL A 32 -1.41 5.15 -1.02
C VAL A 32 -0.24 4.49 -0.30
N ILE A 33 -0.54 3.88 0.83
CA ILE A 33 0.39 3.01 1.54
C ILE A 33 -0.07 1.57 1.32
N GLU A 34 0.75 0.76 0.67
CA GLU A 34 0.48 -0.67 0.56
C GLU A 34 1.24 -1.40 1.65
N VAL A 35 0.52 -2.11 2.53
CA VAL A 35 1.12 -2.82 3.66
C VAL A 35 1.28 -4.28 3.32
N VAL A 36 2.50 -4.79 3.51
CA VAL A 36 2.79 -6.21 3.35
C VAL A 36 3.40 -6.75 4.64
N ASP A 37 3.34 -8.05 4.83
CA ASP A 37 3.83 -8.72 6.03
C ASP A 37 5.28 -9.15 5.81
N ALA A 38 6.18 -8.76 6.72
CA ALA A 38 7.60 -9.11 6.62
C ALA A 38 7.86 -10.62 6.64
N ARG A 39 6.95 -11.40 7.20
CA ARG A 39 7.06 -12.86 7.22
C ARG A 39 6.82 -13.48 5.85
N LEU A 40 6.04 -12.82 5.00
CA LEU A 40 5.70 -13.25 3.64
C LEU A 40 5.67 -12.02 2.74
N PRO A 41 6.80 -11.34 2.54
CA PRO A 41 6.78 -10.01 1.91
C PRO A 41 6.31 -10.03 0.45
N ILE A 42 6.62 -11.07 -0.30
CA ILE A 42 6.19 -11.18 -1.68
C ILE A 42 4.76 -11.73 -1.76
N SER A 43 4.46 -12.78 -1.01
CA SER A 43 3.15 -13.44 -1.01
C SER A 43 2.04 -12.55 -0.45
N SER A 44 2.37 -11.59 0.39
CA SER A 44 1.37 -10.67 0.94
C SER A 44 1.12 -9.44 0.07
N CYS A 45 1.79 -9.32 -1.06
CA CYS A 45 1.49 -8.29 -2.05
C CYS A 45 0.22 -8.64 -2.80
N TYR A 46 -0.55 -7.62 -3.17
CA TYR A 46 -1.72 -7.82 -4.02
C TYR A 46 -1.30 -7.62 -5.48
N ASP A 47 -1.34 -8.68 -6.25
CA ASP A 47 -0.79 -8.70 -7.61
C ASP A 47 -1.38 -7.64 -8.54
N ASN A 48 -2.64 -7.32 -8.35
CA ASN A 48 -3.34 -6.40 -9.24
C ASN A 48 -3.32 -4.94 -8.78
N ILE A 49 -2.58 -4.64 -7.74
CA ILE A 49 -2.65 -3.32 -7.10
C ILE A 49 -2.19 -2.20 -8.04
N SER A 50 -1.16 -2.43 -8.83
CA SER A 50 -0.62 -1.41 -9.73
C SER A 50 -1.64 -0.92 -10.75
N GLY A 51 -2.41 -1.85 -11.31
CA GLY A 51 -3.48 -1.51 -12.25
C GLY A 51 -4.62 -0.76 -11.58
N LEU A 52 -4.95 -1.14 -10.36
CA LEU A 52 -6.03 -0.50 -9.61
C LEU A 52 -5.67 0.91 -9.19
N LEU A 53 -4.42 1.16 -8.84
CA LEU A 53 -4.00 2.47 -8.34
C LEU A 53 -3.89 3.54 -9.44
N ASN A 54 -3.83 3.12 -10.69
CA ASN A 54 -3.87 4.02 -11.85
C ASN A 54 -2.89 5.21 -11.73
N GLY A 55 -1.63 4.91 -11.42
CA GLY A 55 -0.58 5.94 -11.32
C GLY A 55 -0.56 6.77 -10.06
N LYS A 56 -1.41 6.47 -9.09
CA LYS A 56 -1.40 7.15 -7.80
C LYS A 56 -0.05 6.95 -7.12
N PRO A 57 0.57 7.99 -6.52
CA PRO A 57 1.81 7.81 -5.77
C PRO A 57 1.60 6.83 -4.63
N ARG A 58 2.55 5.92 -4.45
CA ARG A 58 2.46 4.94 -3.38
C ARG A 58 3.84 4.54 -2.88
N PHE A 59 3.87 3.97 -1.69
CA PHE A 59 5.04 3.26 -1.21
C PHE A 59 4.62 1.97 -0.52
N LEU A 60 5.56 1.04 -0.45
CA LEU A 60 5.35 -0.25 0.16
C LEU A 60 5.85 -0.21 1.59
N LEU A 61 5.01 -0.66 2.51
CA LEU A 61 5.36 -0.73 3.91
C LEU A 61 5.47 -2.20 4.32
N VAL A 62 6.69 -2.65 4.62
CA VAL A 62 6.93 -4.00 5.09
C VAL A 62 6.84 -3.99 6.61
N ASN A 63 5.70 -4.41 7.11
CA ASN A 63 5.36 -4.39 8.53
C ASN A 63 5.72 -5.69 9.24
N LYS A 64 5.75 -5.67 10.56
CA LYS A 64 6.07 -6.81 11.42
C LYS A 64 7.51 -7.30 11.25
N SER A 65 8.43 -6.39 10.97
CA SER A 65 9.84 -6.72 10.78
C SER A 65 10.50 -7.30 12.04
N ASP A 66 9.91 -7.05 13.20
CA ASP A 66 10.35 -7.63 14.47
C ASP A 66 10.16 -9.15 14.53
N LEU A 67 9.31 -9.71 13.66
CA LEU A 67 9.00 -11.14 13.66
C LEU A 67 9.93 -11.95 12.74
N VAL A 68 10.87 -11.32 12.06
CA VAL A 68 11.78 -11.99 11.13
C VAL A 68 13.22 -11.54 11.36
N ASP A 69 14.16 -12.39 10.95
CA ASP A 69 15.58 -12.03 10.96
C ASP A 69 15.85 -11.00 9.86
N LYS A 70 16.45 -9.88 10.22
CA LYS A 70 16.73 -8.78 9.29
C LYS A 70 17.64 -9.22 8.14
N ASN A 71 18.57 -10.12 8.39
CA ASN A 71 19.47 -10.62 7.36
C ASN A 71 18.74 -11.47 6.32
N LEU A 72 17.73 -12.22 6.75
CA LEU A 72 16.91 -13.02 5.85
C LEU A 72 15.92 -12.16 5.06
N LEU A 73 15.46 -11.06 5.65
CA LEU A 73 14.52 -10.16 5.02
C LEU A 73 15.16 -9.31 3.92
N LYS A 74 16.41 -8.94 4.07
CA LYS A 74 17.11 -8.02 3.18
C LYS A 74 17.03 -8.37 1.69
N PRO A 75 17.28 -9.63 1.25
CA PRO A 75 17.14 -9.99 -0.17
C PRO A 75 15.73 -9.76 -0.71
N TYR A 76 14.71 -10.02 0.09
CA TYR A 76 13.33 -9.81 -0.33
C TYR A 76 12.99 -8.34 -0.48
N ILE A 77 13.54 -7.48 0.37
CA ILE A 77 13.35 -6.04 0.27
C ILE A 77 13.97 -5.52 -1.03
N GLU A 78 15.17 -5.97 -1.36
CA GLU A 78 15.83 -5.58 -2.61
C GLU A 78 15.03 -6.05 -3.84
N GLU A 79 14.46 -7.25 -3.77
CA GLU A 79 13.62 -7.77 -4.85
C GLU A 79 12.33 -6.94 -5.01
N LEU A 80 11.69 -6.56 -3.91
CA LEU A 80 10.51 -5.71 -3.95
C LEU A 80 10.81 -4.34 -4.55
N LYS A 81 11.93 -3.74 -4.19
CA LYS A 81 12.35 -2.46 -4.76
C LYS A 81 12.55 -2.53 -6.27
N LYS A 82 13.15 -3.61 -6.75
CA LYS A 82 13.37 -3.81 -8.18
C LYS A 82 12.07 -4.05 -8.93
N HIS A 83 11.19 -4.86 -8.35
CA HIS A 83 9.94 -5.26 -9.01
C HIS A 83 8.95 -4.12 -9.14
N PHE A 84 8.76 -3.35 -8.09
CA PHE A 84 7.74 -2.30 -8.09
C PHE A 84 8.28 -0.91 -8.42
N GLU A 85 9.58 -0.71 -8.34
CA GLU A 85 10.22 0.60 -8.60
C GLU A 85 9.60 1.73 -7.75
N ILE A 86 9.20 1.40 -6.53
CA ILE A 86 8.60 2.37 -5.59
C ILE A 86 9.38 2.33 -4.28
N PRO A 87 9.28 3.38 -3.45
CA PRO A 87 9.91 3.36 -2.13
C PRO A 87 9.40 2.21 -1.28
N VAL A 88 10.29 1.59 -0.52
CA VAL A 88 9.98 0.51 0.42
C VAL A 88 10.47 0.92 1.80
N ILE A 89 9.59 0.89 2.78
CA ILE A 89 9.91 1.17 4.18
C ILE A 89 9.67 -0.08 5.00
N VAL A 90 10.66 -0.44 5.82
CA VAL A 90 10.56 -1.59 6.73
C VAL A 90 10.25 -1.07 8.12
N THR A 91 9.25 -1.63 8.79
CA THR A 91 8.80 -1.08 10.06
C THR A 91 8.18 -2.12 10.99
N GLU A 92 8.15 -1.74 12.25
CA GLU A 92 7.32 -2.35 13.28
C GLU A 92 6.26 -1.31 13.61
N ALA A 93 5.03 -1.49 13.19
CA ALA A 93 3.99 -0.46 13.33
C ALA A 93 3.74 0.02 14.77
N LYS A 94 4.27 -0.68 15.75
CA LYS A 94 4.16 -0.30 17.16
C LYS A 94 5.20 0.75 17.59
N ASN A 95 6.19 1.02 16.75
CA ASN A 95 7.28 1.94 17.07
C ASN A 95 6.93 3.35 16.61
N ASN A 96 6.87 4.30 17.54
CA ASN A 96 6.51 5.68 17.23
C ASN A 96 7.48 6.34 16.24
N LYS A 97 8.75 5.96 16.27
CA LYS A 97 9.75 6.48 15.35
C LYS A 97 9.45 6.04 13.91
N ASP A 98 9.04 4.80 13.76
CA ASP A 98 8.66 4.26 12.45
C ASP A 98 7.39 4.93 11.93
N ILE A 99 6.41 5.17 12.81
CA ILE A 99 5.19 5.87 12.44
C ILE A 99 5.49 7.27 11.92
N ASN A 100 6.39 8.00 12.57
CA ASN A 100 6.79 9.32 12.10
C ASN A 100 7.44 9.27 10.71
N THR A 101 8.23 8.24 10.44
CA THR A 101 8.85 8.02 9.13
C THR A 101 7.78 7.73 8.06
N ILE A 102 6.79 6.91 8.39
CA ILE A 102 5.66 6.61 7.51
C ILE A 102 4.89 7.87 7.16
N VAL A 103 4.52 8.65 8.17
CA VAL A 103 3.76 9.90 7.98
C VAL A 103 4.54 10.89 7.10
N LYS A 104 5.81 11.05 7.37
CA LYS A 104 6.68 11.94 6.62
C LYS A 104 6.75 11.55 5.14
N LYS A 105 6.90 10.26 4.85
CA LYS A 105 6.94 9.75 3.48
C LYS A 105 5.60 9.93 2.77
N ALA A 106 4.51 9.68 3.47
CA ALA A 106 3.17 9.85 2.91
C ALA A 106 2.92 11.31 2.52
N ILE A 107 3.31 12.25 3.38
CA ILE A 107 3.18 13.69 3.10
C ILE A 107 4.04 14.07 1.90
N GLU A 108 5.29 13.61 1.86
CA GLU A 108 6.20 13.88 0.76
C GLU A 108 5.63 13.43 -0.59
N LEU A 109 5.07 12.22 -0.65
CA LEU A 109 4.47 11.69 -1.87
C LEU A 109 3.17 12.39 -2.27
N SER A 110 2.48 12.98 -1.31
CA SER A 110 1.22 13.69 -1.55
C SER A 110 1.42 15.12 -2.05
N GLU A 111 2.58 15.71 -1.80
CA GLU A 111 2.82 17.13 -2.06
C GLU A 111 2.62 17.54 -3.53
N PRO A 112 3.09 16.79 -4.54
CA PRO A 112 2.87 17.19 -5.93
C PRO A 112 1.40 17.35 -6.29
N ARG A 113 0.54 16.46 -5.80
CA ARG A 113 -0.90 16.55 -6.05
C ARG A 113 -1.51 17.76 -5.34
N ILE A 114 -1.13 18.00 -4.09
CA ILE A 114 -1.63 19.14 -3.32
C ILE A 114 -1.22 20.45 -4.01
N GLN A 115 0.02 20.56 -4.46
CA GLN A 115 0.50 21.73 -5.20
C GLN A 115 -0.28 21.92 -6.51
N ALA A 116 -0.55 20.84 -7.24
CA ALA A 116 -1.33 20.91 -8.46
C ALA A 116 -2.76 21.40 -8.21
N LEU A 117 -3.38 20.97 -7.11
CA LEU A 117 -4.72 21.44 -6.73
C LEU A 117 -4.70 22.92 -6.33
N MET A 118 -3.68 23.35 -5.60
CA MET A 118 -3.52 24.76 -5.24
C MET A 118 -3.31 25.65 -6.46
N ALA A 119 -2.58 25.17 -7.45
CA ALA A 119 -2.40 25.88 -8.72
C ALA A 119 -3.70 26.08 -9.48
N LYS A 120 -4.69 25.23 -9.23
CA LYS A 120 -6.04 25.37 -9.80
C LYS A 120 -6.96 26.25 -8.94
N GLY A 121 -6.44 26.91 -7.93
CA GLY A 121 -7.21 27.81 -7.08
C GLY A 121 -7.79 27.19 -5.83
N LEU A 122 -7.52 25.93 -5.54
CA LEU A 122 -8.00 25.29 -4.33
C LEU A 122 -7.13 25.64 -3.14
N LEU A 123 -7.74 25.69 -1.96
CA LEU A 123 -7.01 25.94 -0.73
C LEU A 123 -6.17 24.74 -0.32
N ARG A 124 -5.06 25.00 0.35
CA ARG A 124 -4.22 23.93 0.90
C ARG A 124 -5.02 23.16 1.95
N ARG A 125 -4.93 21.85 1.90
CA ARG A 125 -5.57 20.95 2.86
C ARG A 125 -4.60 19.85 3.30
N PRO A 126 -4.90 19.15 4.42
CA PRO A 126 -4.10 18.00 4.82
C PRO A 126 -4.07 16.92 3.75
N ALA A 127 -2.95 16.19 3.69
CA ALA A 127 -2.83 15.05 2.79
C ALA A 127 -3.82 13.95 3.17
N ARG A 128 -4.43 13.35 2.15
CA ARG A 128 -5.35 12.23 2.30
C ARG A 128 -4.66 10.96 1.85
N ILE A 129 -4.53 10.00 2.75
CA ILE A 129 -3.78 8.78 2.51
C ILE A 129 -4.69 7.58 2.64
N MET A 130 -4.60 6.67 1.68
CA MET A 130 -5.30 5.38 1.74
C MET A 130 -4.30 4.30 2.13
N VAL A 131 -4.70 3.43 3.04
CA VAL A 131 -3.91 2.27 3.46
C VAL A 131 -4.58 1.02 2.91
N VAL A 132 -3.86 0.27 2.10
CA VAL A 132 -4.36 -0.96 1.49
C VAL A 132 -3.45 -2.13 1.84
N GLY A 133 -3.97 -3.34 1.75
CA GLY A 133 -3.22 -4.56 2.04
C GLY A 133 -4.15 -5.73 2.27
N LEU A 134 -3.59 -6.92 2.23
CA LEU A 134 -4.33 -8.14 2.52
C LEU A 134 -4.70 -8.19 4.01
N PRO A 135 -5.66 -9.04 4.40
CA PRO A 135 -6.01 -9.21 5.82
C PRO A 135 -4.80 -9.60 6.65
N ASN A 136 -4.77 -9.14 7.90
CA ASN A 136 -3.76 -9.51 8.91
C ASN A 136 -2.33 -9.03 8.64
N VAL A 137 -2.12 -8.06 7.75
CA VAL A 137 -0.79 -7.47 7.56
C VAL A 137 -0.51 -6.29 8.50
N GLY A 138 -1.47 -5.89 9.31
CA GLY A 138 -1.27 -4.84 10.30
C GLY A 138 -1.72 -3.45 9.86
N LYS A 139 -2.66 -3.33 8.93
CA LYS A 139 -3.19 -2.03 8.47
C LYS A 139 -3.77 -1.20 9.60
N SER A 140 -4.54 -1.82 10.48
CA SER A 140 -5.18 -1.11 11.59
C SER A 140 -4.20 -0.55 12.61
N SER A 141 -2.99 -1.12 12.70
CA SER A 141 -1.96 -0.60 13.60
C SER A 141 -1.31 0.68 13.06
N ILE A 142 -1.48 0.95 11.76
CA ILE A 142 -0.88 2.11 11.10
C ILE A 142 -1.88 3.28 11.07
N ILE A 143 -3.14 2.96 10.94
CA ILE A 143 -4.20 3.95 10.93
C ILE A 143 -4.38 4.54 12.31
#